data_381be6a2eae3b79877ce3128a3b7d64a
#
_entry.id   381be6a2eae3b79877ce3128a3b7d64a
#
_cell.length_a   1.000
_cell.length_b   1.000
_cell.length_c   1.000
_cell.angle_alpha   90.00
_cell.angle_beta   90.00
_cell.angle_gamma   90.00
#
_symmetry.space_group_name_H-M   'P 1'
#
loop_
_entity.id
_entity.type
_entity.pdbx_description
1 polymer ?
#
loop_
_entity_poly.entity_id
_entity_poly.type
_entity_poly.pdbx_seq_one_letter_code
_entity_poly.pdbx_strand_id
1 'polypeptide(L)'
;FIIMEDAVLDLAVQEAMMSRLLFAGQVCCGSKRFLVHRDCVDAFVAKLTDALKQVKMGDPKDPTTTMGCLISEKAAMEVESQVAYTVEQGATLAYGGHRNGAFFEPTILTDVTPQMDVARDLEVFGPVFSIIPVASAGEAVQVANASRYGLSGAVFSENSKTALSIAERLDTATVVINGGTDYRPPELSFGGYKKSGIGREGVSRTLDE
;
A
#
# COMPACT_ATOMS: atom_id res chain seq x y z
N PHE A 1 -5.66 0.95 -0.05
CA PHE A 1 -5.69 0.79 -1.49
C PHE A 1 -6.78 -0.23 -1.81
N ILE A 2 -7.91 0.23 -2.35
CA ILE A 2 -9.10 -0.60 -2.58
C ILE A 2 -9.21 -0.87 -4.08
N ILE A 3 -9.39 -2.14 -4.47
CA ILE A 3 -9.54 -2.58 -5.85
C ILE A 3 -10.86 -3.31 -5.96
N MET A 4 -11.81 -2.74 -6.72
CA MET A 4 -13.13 -3.34 -6.95
C MET A 4 -13.08 -4.29 -8.15
N GLU A 5 -14.13 -5.10 -8.30
CA GLU A 5 -14.25 -6.15 -9.32
C GLU A 5 -14.18 -5.63 -10.76
N ASP A 6 -14.56 -4.36 -10.98
CA ASP A 6 -14.55 -3.69 -12.27
C ASP A 6 -13.29 -2.84 -12.54
N ALA A 7 -12.30 -2.90 -11.65
CA ALA A 7 -11.09 -2.10 -11.77
C ALA A 7 -10.23 -2.50 -12.98
N VAL A 8 -9.60 -1.52 -13.62
CA VAL A 8 -8.54 -1.76 -14.62
C VAL A 8 -7.30 -2.27 -13.89
N LEU A 9 -7.13 -3.60 -13.84
CA LEU A 9 -6.09 -4.24 -13.03
C LEU A 9 -4.66 -3.83 -13.42
N ASP A 10 -4.39 -3.57 -14.70
CA ASP A 10 -3.06 -3.13 -15.14
C ASP A 10 -2.71 -1.75 -14.55
N LEU A 11 -3.68 -0.83 -14.51
CA LEU A 11 -3.52 0.45 -13.84
C LEU A 11 -3.34 0.26 -12.32
N ALA A 12 -4.17 -0.58 -11.70
CA ALA A 12 -4.07 -0.84 -10.26
C ALA A 12 -2.71 -1.44 -9.87
N VAL A 13 -2.15 -2.34 -10.68
CA VAL A 13 -0.81 -2.91 -10.48
C VAL A 13 0.27 -1.85 -10.64
N GLN A 14 0.20 -1.03 -11.71
CA GLN A 14 1.15 0.05 -11.92
C GLN A 14 1.20 1.00 -10.73
N GLU A 15 0.06 1.47 -10.27
CA GLU A 15 -0.06 2.40 -9.14
C GLU A 15 0.31 1.74 -7.80
N ALA A 16 0.01 0.46 -7.61
CA ALA A 16 0.46 -0.31 -6.46
C ALA A 16 1.98 -0.39 -6.40
N MET A 17 2.62 -0.69 -7.53
CA MET A 17 4.08 -0.71 -7.66
C MET A 17 4.70 0.65 -7.35
N MET A 18 4.18 1.72 -7.97
CA MET A 18 4.66 3.09 -7.75
C MET A 18 4.57 3.48 -6.28
N SER A 19 3.41 3.36 -5.68
CA SER A 19 3.18 3.78 -4.30
C SER A 19 3.91 2.91 -3.27
N ARG A 20 4.14 1.62 -3.56
CA ARG A 20 4.73 0.70 -2.57
C ARG A 20 6.23 0.49 -2.70
N LEU A 21 6.80 0.64 -3.88
CA LEU A 21 8.24 0.46 -4.09
C LEU A 21 9.03 1.77 -4.00
N LEU A 22 8.36 2.92 -3.99
CA LEU A 22 9.01 4.21 -3.76
C LEU A 22 9.83 4.14 -2.47
N PHE A 23 11.13 4.48 -2.54
CA PHE A 23 12.08 4.38 -1.43
C PHE A 23 12.11 2.99 -0.75
N ALA A 24 11.92 1.92 -1.53
CA ALA A 24 11.80 0.54 -1.02
C ALA A 24 10.68 0.41 0.05
N GLY A 25 9.58 1.12 -0.14
CA GLY A 25 8.40 1.08 0.75
C GLY A 25 8.51 1.92 2.02
N GLN A 26 9.59 2.70 2.16
CA GLN A 26 9.83 3.53 3.35
C GLN A 26 9.19 4.92 3.21
N VAL A 27 7.90 4.94 2.91
CA VAL A 27 7.11 6.15 2.70
C VAL A 27 5.80 6.07 3.49
N CYS A 28 5.47 7.13 4.23
CA CYS A 28 4.27 7.18 5.07
C CYS A 28 2.97 7.08 4.25
N CYS A 29 2.89 7.72 3.09
CA CYS A 29 1.73 7.64 2.19
C CYS A 29 1.77 6.41 1.26
N GLY A 30 2.83 5.60 1.26
CA GLY A 30 2.89 4.37 0.48
C GLY A 30 1.82 3.36 0.92
N SER A 31 1.13 2.79 -0.06
CA SER A 31 0.05 1.82 0.19
C SER A 31 0.56 0.59 0.95
N LYS A 32 -0.04 0.27 2.09
CA LYS A 32 0.36 -0.85 2.96
C LYS A 32 -0.66 -1.97 3.00
N ARG A 33 -1.94 -1.64 2.81
CA ARG A 33 -3.06 -2.57 2.82
C ARG A 33 -3.77 -2.53 1.47
N PHE A 34 -3.80 -3.65 0.78
CA PHE A 34 -4.44 -3.82 -0.53
C PHE A 34 -5.72 -4.64 -0.34
N LEU A 35 -6.85 -3.92 -0.25
CA LEU A 35 -8.17 -4.53 -0.12
C LEU A 35 -8.70 -4.81 -1.52
N VAL A 36 -8.69 -6.07 -1.91
CA VAL A 36 -8.97 -6.50 -3.28
C VAL A 36 -10.28 -7.29 -3.30
N HIS A 37 -11.20 -6.92 -4.20
CA HIS A 37 -12.42 -7.69 -4.37
C HIS A 37 -12.10 -9.14 -4.71
N ARG A 38 -12.76 -10.09 -4.04
CA ARG A 38 -12.44 -11.53 -4.13
C ARG A 38 -12.41 -12.07 -5.55
N ASP A 39 -13.24 -11.52 -6.44
CA ASP A 39 -13.35 -11.97 -7.82
C ASP A 39 -12.14 -11.58 -8.68
N CYS A 40 -11.29 -10.67 -8.22
CA CYS A 40 -10.09 -10.23 -8.95
C CYS A 40 -8.77 -10.44 -8.18
N VAL A 41 -8.79 -11.03 -6.98
CA VAL A 41 -7.58 -11.27 -6.17
C VAL A 41 -6.54 -12.06 -6.95
N ASP A 42 -6.90 -13.21 -7.51
CA ASP A 42 -5.94 -14.08 -8.18
C ASP A 42 -5.32 -13.40 -9.41
N ALA A 43 -6.16 -12.69 -10.19
CA ALA A 43 -5.70 -11.95 -11.37
C ALA A 43 -4.79 -10.77 -10.99
N PHE A 44 -5.13 -10.04 -9.92
CA PHE A 44 -4.30 -8.95 -9.41
C PHE A 44 -2.95 -9.46 -8.90
N VAL A 45 -2.95 -10.53 -8.08
CA VAL A 45 -1.72 -11.14 -7.52
C VAL A 45 -0.83 -11.69 -8.63
N ALA A 46 -1.40 -12.34 -9.65
CA ALA A 46 -0.62 -12.85 -10.79
C ALA A 46 0.06 -11.69 -11.54
N LYS A 47 -0.69 -10.65 -11.91
CA LYS A 47 -0.13 -9.47 -12.60
C LYS A 47 0.91 -8.74 -11.75
N LEU A 48 0.65 -8.55 -10.45
CA LEU A 48 1.59 -7.94 -9.53
C LEU A 48 2.89 -8.75 -9.43
N THR A 49 2.77 -10.08 -9.31
CA THR A 49 3.94 -10.98 -9.28
C THR A 49 4.78 -10.86 -10.54
N ASP A 50 4.16 -10.82 -11.72
CA ASP A 50 4.86 -10.67 -13.00
C ASP A 50 5.56 -9.30 -13.12
N ALA A 51 4.94 -8.25 -12.62
CA ALA A 51 5.55 -6.92 -12.56
C ALA A 51 6.74 -6.89 -11.58
N LEU A 52 6.62 -7.52 -10.41
CA LEU A 52 7.68 -7.58 -9.40
C LEU A 52 8.94 -8.35 -9.88
N LYS A 53 8.80 -9.33 -10.75
CA LYS A 53 9.93 -10.04 -11.38
C LYS A 53 10.83 -9.13 -12.21
N GLN A 54 10.33 -7.96 -12.62
CA GLN A 54 11.11 -6.97 -13.38
C GLN A 54 11.88 -6.00 -12.47
N VAL A 55 11.65 -6.03 -11.16
CA VAL A 55 12.33 -5.15 -10.21
C VAL A 55 13.79 -5.57 -10.05
N LYS A 56 14.69 -4.64 -10.34
CA LYS A 56 16.14 -4.81 -10.15
C LYS A 56 16.57 -4.11 -8.87
N MET A 57 16.89 -4.91 -7.86
CA MET A 57 17.50 -4.39 -6.64
C MET A 57 19.00 -4.18 -6.83
N GLY A 58 19.53 -3.06 -6.35
CA GLY A 58 20.96 -2.79 -6.52
C GLY A 58 21.40 -1.45 -5.95
N ASP A 59 22.63 -1.07 -6.29
CA ASP A 59 23.18 0.24 -5.96
C ASP A 59 22.33 1.35 -6.62
N PRO A 60 21.82 2.32 -5.85
CA PRO A 60 21.03 3.44 -6.40
C PRO A 60 21.81 4.33 -7.37
N LYS A 61 23.15 4.22 -7.44
CA LYS A 61 23.96 4.90 -8.45
C LYS A 61 23.97 4.20 -9.80
N ASP A 62 23.58 2.93 -9.86
CA ASP A 62 23.44 2.22 -11.13
C ASP A 62 22.10 2.62 -11.78
N PRO A 63 22.12 3.19 -13.01
CA PRO A 63 20.91 3.62 -13.70
C PRO A 63 19.94 2.48 -14.05
N THR A 64 20.37 1.22 -13.96
CA THR A 64 19.51 0.05 -14.18
C THR A 64 18.79 -0.41 -12.91
N THR A 65 19.19 0.09 -11.73
CA THR A 65 18.53 -0.22 -10.47
C THR A 65 17.15 0.45 -10.40
N THR A 66 16.12 -0.32 -10.10
CA THR A 66 14.75 0.18 -9.94
C THR A 66 14.29 0.24 -8.49
N MET A 67 14.99 -0.45 -7.57
CA MET A 67 14.75 -0.39 -6.13
C MET A 67 16.07 -0.51 -5.35
N GLY A 68 16.33 0.43 -4.46
CA GLY A 68 17.47 0.42 -3.55
C GLY A 68 17.25 -0.43 -2.31
N CYS A 69 18.13 -0.26 -1.32
CA CYS A 69 18.02 -0.92 -0.01
C CYS A 69 17.15 -0.12 0.97
N LEU A 70 16.81 -0.74 2.08
CA LEU A 70 16.29 -0.07 3.27
C LEU A 70 17.38 0.77 3.93
N ILE A 71 16.99 1.69 4.82
CA ILE A 71 17.92 2.65 5.46
C ILE A 71 19.04 1.96 6.26
N SER A 72 18.81 0.73 6.72
CA SER A 72 19.78 -0.06 7.47
C SER A 72 19.43 -1.55 7.44
N GLU A 73 20.42 -2.38 7.74
CA GLU A 73 20.18 -3.82 7.95
C GLU A 73 19.20 -4.06 9.10
N LYS A 74 19.24 -3.26 10.16
CA LYS A 74 18.28 -3.35 11.27
C LYS A 74 16.84 -3.12 10.78
N ALA A 75 16.60 -2.15 9.92
CA ALA A 75 15.28 -1.91 9.34
C ALA A 75 14.82 -3.08 8.47
N ALA A 76 15.74 -3.69 7.72
CA ALA A 76 15.43 -4.88 6.91
C ALA A 76 15.11 -6.11 7.78
N MET A 77 15.80 -6.29 8.90
CA MET A 77 15.50 -7.35 9.89
C MET A 77 14.13 -7.12 10.53
N GLU A 78 13.74 -5.89 10.80
CA GLU A 78 12.41 -5.57 11.33
C GLU A 78 11.31 -5.93 10.32
N VAL A 79 11.47 -5.56 9.05
CA VAL A 79 10.54 -5.95 7.98
C VAL A 79 10.46 -7.47 7.85
N GLU A 80 11.59 -8.18 7.86
CA GLU A 80 11.66 -9.64 7.83
C GLU A 80 10.85 -10.25 9.00
N SER A 81 11.05 -9.73 10.21
CA SER A 81 10.32 -10.18 11.41
C SER A 81 8.82 -9.91 11.31
N GLN A 82 8.40 -8.76 10.80
CA GLN A 82 6.99 -8.42 10.61
C GLN A 82 6.32 -9.30 9.55
N VAL A 83 7.04 -9.64 8.47
CA VAL A 83 6.56 -10.59 7.46
C VAL A 83 6.41 -11.99 8.07
N ALA A 84 7.42 -12.49 8.77
CA ALA A 84 7.37 -13.79 9.45
C ALA A 84 6.21 -13.85 10.44
N TYR A 85 6.05 -12.82 11.28
CA TYR A 85 4.94 -12.73 12.22
C TYR A 85 3.57 -12.74 11.53
N THR A 86 3.44 -12.07 10.38
CA THR A 86 2.18 -12.08 9.62
C THR A 86 1.89 -13.48 9.05
N VAL A 87 2.92 -14.20 8.61
CA VAL A 87 2.79 -15.61 8.19
C VAL A 87 2.39 -16.51 9.36
N GLU A 88 2.95 -16.31 10.55
CA GLU A 88 2.55 -17.02 11.78
C GLU A 88 1.08 -16.77 12.14
N GLN A 89 0.54 -15.59 11.82
CA GLN A 89 -0.89 -15.29 11.98
C GLN A 89 -1.78 -15.99 10.93
N GLY A 90 -1.21 -16.65 9.93
CA GLY A 90 -1.92 -17.44 8.93
C GLY A 90 -1.91 -16.86 7.52
N ALA A 91 -1.19 -15.77 7.25
CA ALA A 91 -0.99 -15.29 5.89
C ALA A 91 -0.06 -16.21 5.09
N THR A 92 -0.22 -16.23 3.77
CA THR A 92 0.64 -16.96 2.85
C THR A 92 1.69 -16.04 2.24
N LEU A 93 2.98 -16.41 2.32
CA LEU A 93 4.05 -15.76 1.58
C LEU A 93 3.99 -16.22 0.11
N ALA A 94 3.40 -15.41 -0.74
CA ALA A 94 3.17 -15.76 -2.15
C ALA A 94 4.36 -15.40 -3.05
N TYR A 95 5.18 -14.40 -2.69
CA TYR A 95 6.35 -13.95 -3.46
C TYR A 95 7.36 -13.24 -2.59
N GLY A 96 8.67 -13.35 -2.92
CA GLY A 96 9.74 -12.63 -2.26
C GLY A 96 10.03 -13.09 -0.82
N GLY A 97 10.27 -12.13 0.06
CA GLY A 97 10.47 -12.38 1.49
C GLY A 97 11.92 -12.61 1.91
N HIS A 98 12.88 -12.56 0.99
CA HIS A 98 14.29 -12.77 1.31
C HIS A 98 15.01 -11.46 1.61
N ARG A 99 15.86 -11.50 2.61
CA ARG A 99 16.73 -10.40 3.01
C ARG A 99 18.21 -10.72 2.71
N ASN A 100 18.92 -9.70 2.25
CA ASN A 100 20.38 -9.73 2.12
C ASN A 100 20.96 -8.40 2.62
N GLY A 101 21.52 -8.40 3.84
CA GLY A 101 21.95 -7.16 4.48
C GLY A 101 20.79 -6.18 4.65
N ALA A 102 20.93 -4.97 4.13
CA ALA A 102 19.90 -3.95 4.12
C ALA A 102 18.88 -4.09 2.98
N PHE A 103 19.09 -5.00 2.04
CA PHE A 103 18.14 -5.27 0.95
C PHE A 103 17.05 -6.23 1.41
N PHE A 104 15.81 -5.91 1.07
CA PHE A 104 14.67 -6.78 1.27
C PHE A 104 13.87 -6.87 -0.03
N GLU A 105 13.55 -8.08 -0.46
CA GLU A 105 12.84 -8.30 -1.72
C GLU A 105 11.43 -7.73 -1.67
N PRO A 106 10.89 -7.22 -2.82
CA PRO A 106 9.46 -6.99 -2.95
C PRO A 106 8.70 -8.25 -2.58
N THR A 107 7.73 -8.12 -1.69
CA THR A 107 7.10 -9.27 -1.04
C THR A 107 5.60 -9.18 -1.15
N ILE A 108 4.93 -10.29 -1.51
CA ILE A 108 3.47 -10.40 -1.51
C ILE A 108 3.04 -11.36 -0.41
N LEU A 109 2.15 -10.88 0.45
CA LEU A 109 1.42 -11.67 1.43
C LEU A 109 -0.04 -11.79 0.97
N THR A 110 -0.53 -13.03 0.79
CA THR A 110 -1.92 -13.34 0.50
C THR A 110 -2.62 -13.97 1.70
N ASP A 111 -3.91 -14.23 1.59
CA ASP A 111 -4.74 -14.79 2.67
C ASP A 111 -4.72 -13.94 3.95
N VAL A 112 -4.41 -12.64 3.81
CA VAL A 112 -4.45 -11.72 4.93
C VAL A 112 -5.89 -11.46 5.32
N THR A 113 -6.24 -11.76 6.58
CA THR A 113 -7.59 -11.53 7.11
C THR A 113 -7.68 -10.17 7.81
N PRO A 114 -8.88 -9.56 7.93
CA PRO A 114 -9.08 -8.30 8.64
C PRO A 114 -8.69 -8.33 10.13
N GLN A 115 -8.50 -9.52 10.72
CA GLN A 115 -8.11 -9.70 12.12
C GLN A 115 -6.61 -9.63 12.35
N MET A 116 -5.80 -9.87 11.32
CA MET A 116 -4.34 -9.82 11.39
C MET A 116 -3.84 -8.40 11.64
N ASP A 117 -2.74 -8.26 12.36
CA ASP A 117 -2.21 -6.95 12.75
C ASP A 117 -1.80 -6.10 11.54
N VAL A 118 -1.27 -6.72 10.48
CA VAL A 118 -0.91 -6.05 9.22
C VAL A 118 -2.13 -5.48 8.47
N ALA A 119 -3.31 -6.06 8.67
CA ALA A 119 -4.57 -5.54 8.12
C ALA A 119 -5.14 -4.38 8.95
N ARG A 120 -4.59 -4.11 10.13
CA ARG A 120 -5.02 -3.07 11.06
C ARG A 120 -3.98 -1.98 11.22
N ASP A 121 -3.12 -2.10 12.20
CA ASP A 121 -2.26 -1.03 12.69
C ASP A 121 -0.75 -1.36 12.64
N LEU A 122 -0.36 -2.59 12.26
CA LEU A 122 1.04 -2.94 12.04
C LEU A 122 1.52 -2.30 10.74
N GLU A 123 2.37 -1.28 10.88
CA GLU A 123 2.98 -0.63 9.73
C GLU A 123 4.27 -1.35 9.34
N VAL A 124 4.23 -2.06 8.20
CA VAL A 124 5.44 -2.62 7.58
C VAL A 124 6.08 -1.54 6.72
N PHE A 125 7.20 -0.98 7.17
CA PHE A 125 7.92 0.10 6.49
C PHE A 125 8.98 -0.46 5.54
N GLY A 126 8.51 -1.20 4.53
CA GLY A 126 9.29 -1.95 3.56
C GLY A 126 8.45 -2.33 2.32
N PRO A 127 9.03 -2.98 1.30
CA PRO A 127 8.38 -3.26 0.03
C PRO A 127 7.43 -4.46 0.11
N VAL A 128 6.44 -4.41 1.00
CA VAL A 128 5.52 -5.52 1.29
C VAL A 128 4.09 -5.16 0.90
N PHE A 129 3.46 -6.00 0.10
CA PHE A 129 2.09 -5.92 -0.37
C PHE A 129 1.21 -6.89 0.41
N SER A 130 0.41 -6.39 1.34
CA SER A 130 -0.53 -7.22 2.13
C SER A 130 -1.88 -7.24 1.44
N ILE A 131 -2.25 -8.38 0.86
CA ILE A 131 -3.48 -8.56 0.07
C ILE A 131 -4.59 -9.09 0.97
N ILE A 132 -5.63 -8.29 1.12
CA ILE A 132 -6.79 -8.54 1.97
C ILE A 132 -8.02 -8.72 1.08
N PRO A 133 -8.51 -9.96 0.89
CA PRO A 133 -9.73 -10.20 0.12
C PRO A 133 -10.95 -9.57 0.77
N VAL A 134 -11.80 -8.91 -0.02
CA VAL A 134 -13.08 -8.34 0.41
C VAL A 134 -14.21 -8.78 -0.50
N ALA A 135 -15.42 -8.91 0.03
CA ALA A 135 -16.59 -9.39 -0.71
C ALA A 135 -17.43 -8.26 -1.32
N SER A 136 -17.21 -7.02 -0.91
CA SER A 136 -18.02 -5.89 -1.34
C SER A 136 -17.36 -4.55 -1.01
N ALA A 137 -17.84 -3.48 -1.66
CA ALA A 137 -17.45 -2.11 -1.34
C ALA A 137 -17.74 -1.75 0.14
N GLY A 138 -18.83 -2.27 0.73
CA GLY A 138 -19.17 -2.05 2.14
C GLY A 138 -18.14 -2.66 3.08
N GLU A 139 -17.72 -3.89 2.83
CA GLU A 139 -16.66 -4.56 3.59
C GLU A 139 -15.30 -3.86 3.42
N ALA A 140 -14.96 -3.47 2.19
CA ALA A 140 -13.74 -2.74 1.92
C ALA A 140 -13.64 -1.46 2.76
N VAL A 141 -14.72 -0.66 2.81
CA VAL A 141 -14.78 0.55 3.65
C VAL A 141 -14.68 0.20 5.13
N GLN A 142 -15.38 -0.82 5.60
CA GLN A 142 -15.34 -1.26 7.00
C GLN A 142 -13.92 -1.66 7.42
N VAL A 143 -13.25 -2.49 6.61
CA VAL A 143 -11.87 -2.94 6.88
C VAL A 143 -10.89 -1.76 6.78
N ALA A 144 -11.05 -0.89 5.79
CA ALA A 144 -10.20 0.30 5.64
C ALA A 144 -10.28 1.20 6.88
N ASN A 145 -11.49 1.45 7.38
CA ASN A 145 -11.75 2.35 8.50
C ASN A 145 -11.46 1.74 9.89
N ALA A 146 -11.24 0.43 9.98
CA ALA A 146 -10.93 -0.25 11.23
C ALA A 146 -9.56 0.14 11.82
N SER A 147 -8.65 0.68 11.00
CA SER A 147 -7.37 1.21 11.48
C SER A 147 -7.54 2.52 12.24
N ARG A 148 -6.70 2.72 13.25
CA ARG A 148 -6.56 4.02 13.94
C ARG A 148 -5.85 5.08 13.11
N TYR A 149 -5.27 4.72 11.97
CA TYR A 149 -4.59 5.63 11.04
C TYR A 149 -5.50 6.02 9.86
N GLY A 150 -5.20 7.14 9.22
CA GLY A 150 -5.92 7.63 8.05
C GLY A 150 -5.16 8.74 7.34
N LEU A 151 -4.03 8.40 6.68
CA LEU A 151 -3.23 9.38 5.94
C LEU A 151 -3.68 9.50 4.49
N SER A 152 -3.59 8.41 3.73
CA SER A 152 -3.93 8.37 2.31
C SER A 152 -4.70 7.11 1.96
N GLY A 153 -5.61 7.21 1.03
CA GLY A 153 -6.38 6.11 0.45
C GLY A 153 -6.42 6.19 -1.07
N ALA A 154 -6.64 5.05 -1.70
CA ALA A 154 -6.89 4.96 -3.14
C ALA A 154 -8.04 3.99 -3.40
N VAL A 155 -8.82 4.26 -4.45
CA VAL A 155 -9.96 3.43 -4.86
C VAL A 155 -9.90 3.23 -6.38
N PHE A 156 -9.94 1.97 -6.81
CA PHE A 156 -9.95 1.58 -8.22
C PHE A 156 -11.28 0.95 -8.59
N SER A 157 -11.99 1.57 -9.51
CA SER A 157 -13.24 1.10 -10.12
C SER A 157 -13.49 1.88 -11.40
N GLU A 158 -13.96 1.22 -12.46
CA GLU A 158 -14.42 1.90 -13.69
C GLU A 158 -15.76 2.61 -13.48
N ASN A 159 -16.54 2.18 -12.48
CA ASN A 159 -17.77 2.84 -12.10
C ASN A 159 -17.50 4.04 -11.19
N SER A 160 -17.53 5.24 -11.74
CA SER A 160 -17.27 6.49 -11.02
C SER A 160 -18.18 6.71 -9.80
N LYS A 161 -19.44 6.24 -9.85
CA LYS A 161 -20.37 6.33 -8.71
C LYS A 161 -19.94 5.43 -7.57
N THR A 162 -19.52 4.20 -7.88
CA THR A 162 -18.97 3.25 -6.90
C THR A 162 -17.69 3.82 -6.27
N ALA A 163 -16.74 4.27 -7.11
CA ALA A 163 -15.48 4.83 -6.64
C ALA A 163 -15.70 6.03 -5.71
N LEU A 164 -16.57 6.97 -6.11
CA LEU A 164 -16.87 8.16 -5.32
C LEU A 164 -17.58 7.80 -4.00
N SER A 165 -18.57 6.90 -4.06
CA SER A 165 -19.30 6.43 -2.85
C SER A 165 -18.38 5.73 -1.84
N ILE A 166 -17.34 5.01 -2.31
CA ILE A 166 -16.32 4.43 -1.42
C ILE A 166 -15.46 5.55 -0.86
N ALA A 167 -14.95 6.44 -1.71
CA ALA A 167 -14.04 7.52 -1.32
C ALA A 167 -14.61 8.42 -0.23
N GLU A 168 -15.88 8.83 -0.36
CA GLU A 168 -16.59 9.68 0.61
C GLU A 168 -16.79 9.02 1.99
N ARG A 169 -16.68 7.70 2.06
CA ARG A 169 -16.88 6.93 3.31
C ARG A 169 -15.56 6.52 3.98
N LEU A 170 -14.42 6.80 3.36
CA LEU A 170 -13.12 6.48 3.94
C LEU A 170 -12.69 7.54 4.96
N ASP A 171 -12.35 7.08 6.16
CA ASP A 171 -11.80 7.90 7.25
C ASP A 171 -10.31 8.18 7.02
N THR A 172 -9.99 8.91 5.96
CA THR A 172 -8.61 9.25 5.60
C THR A 172 -8.54 10.69 5.05
N ALA A 173 -7.40 11.33 5.19
CA ALA A 173 -7.25 12.74 4.83
C ALA A 173 -7.30 12.99 3.31
N THR A 174 -6.83 12.02 2.53
CA THR A 174 -6.84 12.09 1.07
C THR A 174 -7.26 10.77 0.49
N VAL A 175 -8.11 10.80 -0.55
CA VAL A 175 -8.45 9.62 -1.35
C VAL A 175 -8.25 9.94 -2.82
N VAL A 176 -7.50 9.10 -3.51
CA VAL A 176 -7.26 9.18 -4.95
C VAL A 176 -8.12 8.13 -5.66
N ILE A 177 -8.83 8.51 -6.71
CA ILE A 177 -9.62 7.58 -7.53
C ILE A 177 -8.80 7.23 -8.77
N ASN A 178 -8.59 5.93 -8.99
CA ASN A 178 -7.80 5.38 -10.10
C ASN A 178 -6.38 5.97 -10.20
N GLY A 179 -5.72 6.13 -9.04
CA GLY A 179 -4.34 6.60 -8.93
C GLY A 179 -3.71 6.18 -7.60
N GLY A 180 -2.41 6.41 -7.47
CA GLY A 180 -1.61 6.01 -6.30
C GLY A 180 -1.85 6.89 -5.06
N THR A 181 -1.60 6.34 -3.88
CA THR A 181 -1.70 7.06 -2.60
C THR A 181 -0.60 8.09 -2.39
N ASP A 182 0.43 8.09 -3.21
CA ASP A 182 1.54 9.03 -3.26
C ASP A 182 1.27 10.27 -4.13
N TYR A 183 0.12 10.31 -4.84
CA TYR A 183 -0.28 11.48 -5.63
C TYR A 183 -0.50 12.70 -4.73
N ARG A 184 0.37 13.68 -4.88
CA ARG A 184 0.40 14.89 -4.05
C ARG A 184 0.61 16.14 -4.90
N PRO A 185 -0.45 16.69 -5.50
CA PRO A 185 -0.33 17.94 -6.24
C PRO A 185 -0.08 19.12 -5.27
N PRO A 186 0.72 20.12 -5.66
CA PRO A 186 1.11 21.25 -4.80
C PRO A 186 -0.07 22.07 -4.24
N GLU A 187 -1.19 22.04 -4.93
CA GLU A 187 -2.41 22.79 -4.57
C GLU A 187 -3.18 22.16 -3.42
N LEU A 188 -2.99 20.86 -3.19
CA LEU A 188 -3.66 20.13 -2.11
C LEU A 188 -2.79 20.08 -0.85
N SER A 189 -3.40 20.45 0.27
CA SER A 189 -2.74 20.26 1.55
C SER A 189 -2.59 18.79 1.89
N PHE A 190 -1.41 18.42 2.38
CA PHE A 190 -1.09 17.09 2.84
C PHE A 190 -1.13 17.03 4.37
N GLY A 191 -1.68 15.97 4.93
CA GLY A 191 -1.71 15.76 6.37
C GLY A 191 -2.52 14.56 6.77
N GLY A 192 -2.44 14.19 8.04
CA GLY A 192 -3.09 13.03 8.58
C GLY A 192 -4.55 13.24 8.99
N TYR A 193 -5.23 12.12 9.19
CA TYR A 193 -6.50 12.00 9.88
C TYR A 193 -6.37 10.94 10.98
N LYS A 194 -7.21 10.95 11.98
CA LYS A 194 -7.10 10.08 13.16
C LYS A 194 -5.70 10.21 13.81
N LYS A 195 -5.01 9.08 14.07
CA LYS A 195 -3.66 9.06 14.66
C LYS A 195 -2.52 9.27 13.66
N SER A 196 -2.82 9.46 12.38
CA SER A 196 -1.80 9.85 11.39
C SER A 196 -1.35 11.31 11.52
N GLY A 197 -2.02 12.11 12.32
CA GLY A 197 -1.62 13.48 12.65
C GLY A 197 -2.75 14.49 12.54
N ILE A 198 -2.50 15.73 13.01
CA ILE A 198 -3.47 16.83 13.04
C ILE A 198 -3.06 18.00 12.16
N GLY A 199 -1.77 18.14 11.83
CA GLY A 199 -1.25 19.22 11.01
C GLY A 199 -1.56 19.05 9.52
N ARG A 200 -1.36 20.10 8.77
CA ARG A 200 -1.46 20.14 7.31
C ARG A 200 -0.25 20.83 6.72
N GLU A 201 0.37 20.23 5.73
CA GLU A 201 1.42 20.81 4.91
C GLU A 201 0.84 21.28 3.57
N GLY A 202 1.45 22.25 2.97
CA GLY A 202 1.08 22.82 1.67
C GLY A 202 1.40 24.30 1.65
N VAL A 203 1.67 24.86 0.46
CA VAL A 203 2.16 26.24 0.33
C VAL A 203 1.25 27.26 1.05
N SER A 204 -0.05 27.23 0.78
CA SER A 204 -1.01 28.14 1.41
C SER A 204 -1.13 27.89 2.91
N ARG A 205 -1.17 26.62 3.34
CA ARG A 205 -1.34 26.28 4.76
C ARG A 205 -0.13 26.64 5.61
N THR A 206 1.08 26.41 5.08
CA THR A 206 2.33 26.77 5.77
C THR A 206 2.51 28.29 5.91
N LEU A 207 1.87 29.08 5.03
CA LEU A 207 1.89 30.55 5.13
C LEU A 207 0.84 31.07 6.13
N ASP A 208 -0.20 30.33 6.41
CA ASP A 208 -1.29 30.67 7.33
C ASP A 208 -0.96 30.29 8.80
N GLU A 209 0.03 29.42 9.04
CA GLU A 209 0.55 29.02 10.37
C GLU A 209 1.70 29.92 10.85
#